data_eb17cee1c13030da32aa00b73ab84015
#
_entry.id   eb17cee1c13030da32aa00b73ab84015
#
_cell.length_a   1.000
_cell.length_b   1.000
_cell.length_c   1.000
_cell.angle_alpha   90.00
_cell.angle_beta   90.00
_cell.angle_gamma   90.00
#
_symmetry.space_group_name_H-M   'P 1'
#
loop_
_entity.id
_entity.type
_entity.pdbx_description
1 polymer ?
#
loop_
_entity_poly.entity_id
_entity_poly.type
_entity_poly.pdbx_seq_one_letter_code
_entity_poly.pdbx_strand_id
1 'polypeptide(L)'
;MTTETVERTSTARSWLGVAAITASLFVFLTTELMPVGLLTPLSSSLDVPVGVAGLMVTLYGVSAGLGVPFIVAWSRRVNRRVLLSVLLSVLTVGNLVTSIAPNFPLMLATRLCMGFASGVFWAIGVSMAMRLVAPRDAGRAAATVMSGISVAAVVGIPLGIFLESRTDWRTTFLIWSGLSLLVLIAVVAAIPSLPSDNAVPVREVFALPVRNVRLRIVMVMVMLFVLGHFGAYTFVRPYLEGESSASPAFITAALMAYGAAGALGNFIGGRVVTWNPRRGFVLGSTGVAASLLLLLLAGHSPVAKVIMLVLWGTSFGVVQLCQVTLTQAAAPDTFEAAMSLNTMAYNTSIALGALFAGLFADHTGVNSVMYFGIALTTAALLVTLATARRTT
;
A
#
# COMPACT_ATOMS: atom_id res chain seq x y z
N MET A 1 27.69 10.44 39.73
CA MET A 1 28.21 10.12 38.38
C MET A 1 27.15 10.59 37.40
N THR A 2 27.29 11.79 36.89
CA THR A 2 26.43 12.36 35.85
C THR A 2 26.89 11.74 34.53
N THR A 3 26.11 10.81 33.99
CA THR A 3 26.27 10.35 32.60
C THR A 3 25.92 11.52 31.68
N GLU A 4 26.96 12.19 31.15
CA GLU A 4 26.82 13.08 30.00
C GLU A 4 26.23 12.24 28.86
N THR A 5 24.98 12.43 28.57
CA THR A 5 24.35 11.97 27.34
C THR A 5 24.97 12.80 26.20
N VAL A 6 25.99 12.21 25.54
CA VAL A 6 26.52 12.77 24.30
C VAL A 6 25.36 12.99 23.34
N GLU A 7 24.98 14.25 23.14
CA GLU A 7 23.89 14.63 22.23
C GLU A 7 24.28 14.20 20.81
N ARG A 8 23.71 13.08 20.33
CA ARG A 8 23.94 12.63 18.96
C ARG A 8 23.43 13.69 18.00
N THR A 9 24.33 14.31 17.24
CA THR A 9 23.95 15.23 16.17
C THR A 9 23.62 14.46 14.89
N SER A 10 22.57 14.89 14.18
CA SER A 10 22.21 14.32 12.88
C SER A 10 23.24 14.77 11.84
N THR A 11 23.95 13.81 11.26
CA THR A 11 24.96 14.06 10.23
C THR A 11 24.36 13.97 8.82
N ALA A 12 25.05 14.51 7.81
CA ALA A 12 24.66 14.33 6.40
C ALA A 12 24.53 12.83 6.04
N ARG A 13 25.40 11.98 6.57
CA ARG A 13 25.32 10.53 6.38
C ARG A 13 24.05 9.92 6.99
N SER A 14 23.58 10.42 8.13
CA SER A 14 22.32 10.00 8.75
C SER A 14 21.13 10.29 7.82
N TRP A 15 21.09 11.48 7.23
CA TRP A 15 20.05 11.89 6.29
C TRP A 15 20.12 11.16 4.95
N LEU A 16 21.31 10.80 4.46
CA LEU A 16 21.45 9.90 3.31
C LEU A 16 20.86 8.51 3.61
N GLY A 17 21.06 8.01 4.83
CA GLY A 17 20.39 6.77 5.28
C GLY A 17 18.87 6.89 5.29
N VAL A 18 18.32 8.01 5.78
CA VAL A 18 16.87 8.28 5.73
C VAL A 18 16.37 8.34 4.29
N ALA A 19 17.09 9.03 3.40
CA ALA A 19 16.75 9.09 1.97
C ALA A 19 16.78 7.71 1.31
N ALA A 20 17.77 6.86 1.64
CA ALA A 20 17.84 5.49 1.14
C ALA A 20 16.65 4.62 1.61
N ILE A 21 16.18 4.79 2.87
CA ILE A 21 14.98 4.11 3.37
C ILE A 21 13.72 4.66 2.68
N THR A 22 13.64 5.96 2.44
CA THR A 22 12.56 6.58 1.68
C THR A 22 12.48 6.03 0.25
N ALA A 23 13.62 5.93 -0.42
CA ALA A 23 13.72 5.32 -1.75
C ALA A 23 13.37 3.81 -1.71
N SER A 24 13.73 3.10 -0.63
CA SER A 24 13.32 1.71 -0.42
C SER A 24 11.80 1.59 -0.36
N LEU A 25 11.14 2.46 0.41
CA LEU A 25 9.67 2.49 0.50
C LEU A 25 9.03 2.78 -0.87
N PHE A 26 9.59 3.72 -1.62
CA PHE A 26 9.13 4.03 -2.98
C PHE A 26 9.20 2.80 -3.90
N VAL A 27 10.33 2.08 -3.94
CA VAL A 27 10.47 0.91 -4.84
C VAL A 27 9.63 -0.27 -4.38
N PHE A 28 9.46 -0.50 -3.07
CA PHE A 28 8.58 -1.55 -2.53
C PHE A 28 7.13 -1.29 -2.91
N LEU A 29 6.61 -0.10 -2.58
CA LEU A 29 5.21 0.25 -2.84
C LEU A 29 4.89 0.30 -4.33
N THR A 30 5.81 0.82 -5.15
CA THR A 30 5.62 0.82 -6.60
C THR A 30 5.63 -0.60 -7.17
N THR A 31 6.53 -1.48 -6.73
CA THR A 31 6.55 -2.89 -7.15
C THR A 31 5.26 -3.61 -6.75
N GLU A 32 4.72 -3.30 -5.57
CA GLU A 32 3.44 -3.84 -5.08
C GLU A 32 2.28 -3.46 -6.00
N LEU A 33 2.18 -2.17 -6.33
CA LEU A 33 1.05 -1.62 -7.07
C LEU A 33 1.21 -1.65 -8.60
N MET A 34 2.43 -1.85 -9.11
CA MET A 34 2.72 -1.84 -10.55
C MET A 34 1.83 -2.80 -11.38
N PRO A 35 1.51 -4.03 -10.94
CA PRO A 35 0.62 -4.92 -11.68
C PRO A 35 -0.75 -4.31 -11.96
N VAL A 36 -1.28 -3.45 -11.09
CA VAL A 36 -2.56 -2.74 -11.31
C VAL A 36 -2.55 -1.97 -12.62
N GLY A 37 -1.42 -1.31 -12.91
CA GLY A 37 -1.20 -0.61 -14.16
C GLY A 37 -0.86 -1.49 -15.35
N LEU A 38 -0.52 -2.76 -15.14
CA LEU A 38 -0.01 -3.67 -16.18
C LEU A 38 -0.90 -4.90 -16.40
N LEU A 39 -2.09 -4.99 -15.78
CA LEU A 39 -2.94 -6.18 -15.84
C LEU A 39 -3.29 -6.56 -17.28
N THR A 40 -3.73 -5.61 -18.09
CA THR A 40 -4.15 -5.88 -19.48
C THR A 40 -2.99 -6.41 -20.34
N PRO A 41 -1.80 -5.77 -20.40
CA PRO A 41 -0.69 -6.30 -21.20
C PRO A 41 -0.15 -7.62 -20.64
N LEU A 42 -0.20 -7.85 -19.32
CA LEU A 42 0.18 -9.14 -18.73
C LEU A 42 -0.80 -10.25 -19.11
N SER A 43 -2.11 -9.99 -19.00
CA SER A 43 -3.19 -10.90 -19.39
C SER A 43 -3.04 -11.33 -20.87
N SER A 44 -2.90 -10.35 -21.76
CA SER A 44 -2.79 -10.62 -23.20
C SER A 44 -1.51 -11.32 -23.60
N SER A 45 -0.35 -10.97 -22.99
CA SER A 45 0.94 -11.56 -23.39
C SER A 45 1.19 -12.96 -22.83
N LEU A 46 0.51 -13.31 -21.73
CA LEU A 46 0.65 -14.62 -21.06
C LEU A 46 -0.55 -15.53 -21.26
N ASP A 47 -1.52 -15.08 -22.07
CA ASP A 47 -2.75 -15.81 -22.40
C ASP A 47 -3.50 -16.29 -21.14
N VAL A 48 -3.71 -15.37 -20.18
CA VAL A 48 -4.46 -15.62 -18.96
C VAL A 48 -5.61 -14.62 -18.83
N PRO A 49 -6.76 -15.00 -18.23
CA PRO A 49 -7.85 -14.08 -17.94
C PRO A 49 -7.39 -12.91 -17.08
N VAL A 50 -8.02 -11.74 -17.23
CA VAL A 50 -7.65 -10.51 -16.51
C VAL A 50 -7.80 -10.68 -14.99
N GLY A 51 -8.82 -11.40 -14.55
CA GLY A 51 -9.01 -11.71 -13.13
C GLY A 51 -7.91 -12.63 -12.59
N VAL A 52 -7.48 -13.63 -13.38
CA VAL A 52 -6.32 -14.47 -13.05
C VAL A 52 -5.05 -13.63 -12.96
N ALA A 53 -4.84 -12.65 -13.88
CA ALA A 53 -3.71 -11.73 -13.79
C ALA A 53 -3.71 -10.94 -12.47
N GLY A 54 -4.88 -10.64 -11.89
CA GLY A 54 -5.05 -10.01 -10.58
C GLY A 54 -4.43 -10.81 -9.42
N LEU A 55 -4.16 -12.12 -9.58
CA LEU A 55 -3.44 -12.92 -8.59
C LEU A 55 -2.03 -12.38 -8.30
N MET A 56 -1.44 -11.59 -9.19
CA MET A 56 -0.18 -10.91 -8.92
C MET A 56 -0.28 -9.92 -7.74
N VAL A 57 -1.42 -9.28 -7.56
CA VAL A 57 -1.71 -8.41 -6.41
C VAL A 57 -2.11 -9.25 -5.20
N THR A 58 -2.96 -10.25 -5.42
CA THR A 58 -3.44 -11.16 -4.37
C THR A 58 -2.29 -11.87 -3.64
N LEU A 59 -1.41 -12.56 -4.37
CA LEU A 59 -0.32 -13.34 -3.75
C LEU A 59 0.72 -12.45 -3.08
N TYR A 60 0.97 -11.27 -3.64
CA TYR A 60 1.82 -10.28 -3.00
C TYR A 60 1.23 -9.83 -1.66
N GLY A 61 -0.03 -9.43 -1.62
CA GLY A 61 -0.71 -8.96 -0.41
C GLY A 61 -0.87 -10.06 0.66
N VAL A 62 -1.21 -11.31 0.28
CA VAL A 62 -1.27 -12.45 1.21
C VAL A 62 0.08 -12.68 1.86
N SER A 63 1.14 -12.76 1.08
CA SER A 63 2.49 -13.01 1.62
C SER A 63 3.02 -11.84 2.44
N ALA A 64 2.67 -10.59 2.06
CA ALA A 64 2.98 -9.41 2.86
C ALA A 64 2.29 -9.45 4.23
N GLY A 65 0.99 -9.78 4.25
CA GLY A 65 0.25 -9.95 5.50
C GLY A 65 0.81 -11.04 6.41
N LEU A 66 1.23 -12.17 5.83
CA LEU A 66 1.86 -13.28 6.57
C LEU A 66 3.28 -12.94 7.02
N GLY A 67 4.02 -12.12 6.28
CA GLY A 67 5.39 -11.73 6.60
C GLY A 67 5.50 -10.95 7.92
N VAL A 68 4.52 -10.10 8.23
CA VAL A 68 4.53 -9.24 9.42
C VAL A 68 4.73 -9.99 10.74
N PRO A 69 3.97 -11.05 11.09
CA PRO A 69 4.16 -11.76 12.34
C PRO A 69 5.46 -12.56 12.42
N PHE A 70 5.92 -13.15 11.31
CA PHE A 70 7.15 -13.95 11.29
C PHE A 70 8.39 -13.14 11.59
N ILE A 71 8.43 -11.87 11.18
CA ILE A 71 9.57 -11.01 11.43
C ILE A 71 9.68 -10.55 12.86
N VAL A 72 8.57 -10.25 13.50
CA VAL A 72 8.57 -9.93 14.92
C VAL A 72 9.25 -11.06 15.73
N ALA A 73 9.08 -12.32 15.31
CA ALA A 73 9.70 -13.46 15.96
C ALA A 73 11.19 -13.67 15.57
N TRP A 74 11.53 -13.51 14.28
CA TRP A 74 12.85 -13.91 13.73
C TRP A 74 13.87 -12.76 13.70
N SER A 75 13.42 -11.53 13.53
CA SER A 75 14.30 -10.36 13.39
C SER A 75 15.03 -9.93 14.67
N ARG A 76 14.74 -10.54 15.80
CA ARG A 76 15.39 -10.26 17.11
C ARG A 76 16.91 -10.46 17.12
N ARG A 77 17.46 -11.21 16.16
CA ARG A 77 18.89 -11.56 16.11
C ARG A 77 19.63 -11.02 14.89
N VAL A 78 18.92 -10.39 13.96
CA VAL A 78 19.49 -9.96 12.69
C VAL A 78 19.74 -8.45 12.71
N ASN A 79 20.96 -8.06 12.31
CA ASN A 79 21.30 -6.66 12.08
C ASN A 79 20.33 -6.03 11.07
N ARG A 80 19.78 -4.87 11.40
CA ARG A 80 18.75 -4.21 10.59
C ARG A 80 19.25 -3.82 9.19
N ARG A 81 20.53 -3.43 9.04
CA ARG A 81 21.14 -3.18 7.74
C ARG A 81 21.15 -4.44 6.87
N VAL A 82 21.59 -5.56 7.43
CA VAL A 82 21.63 -6.85 6.71
C VAL A 82 20.23 -7.26 6.31
N LEU A 83 19.28 -7.17 7.24
CA LEU A 83 17.88 -7.49 6.96
C LEU A 83 17.34 -6.66 5.79
N LEU A 84 17.47 -5.33 5.83
CA LEU A 84 16.99 -4.44 4.76
C LEU A 84 17.69 -4.75 3.42
N SER A 85 18.99 -5.05 3.45
CA SER A 85 19.74 -5.45 2.24
C SER A 85 19.21 -6.75 1.65
N VAL A 86 18.88 -7.76 2.47
CA VAL A 86 18.28 -9.02 2.01
C VAL A 86 16.90 -8.76 1.40
N LEU A 87 16.05 -7.94 2.05
CA LEU A 87 14.72 -7.61 1.54
C LEU A 87 14.79 -6.91 0.16
N LEU A 88 15.69 -5.94 0.00
CA LEU A 88 15.93 -5.27 -1.28
C LEU A 88 16.54 -6.21 -2.33
N SER A 89 17.40 -7.15 -1.93
CA SER A 89 17.90 -8.17 -2.84
C SER A 89 16.78 -9.08 -3.35
N VAL A 90 15.86 -9.49 -2.48
CA VAL A 90 14.66 -10.26 -2.90
C VAL A 90 13.82 -9.45 -3.87
N LEU A 91 13.61 -8.14 -3.63
CA LEU A 91 12.87 -7.28 -4.53
C LEU A 91 13.57 -7.12 -5.88
N THR A 92 14.89 -6.89 -5.89
CA THR A 92 15.72 -6.76 -7.10
C THR A 92 15.67 -8.03 -7.94
N VAL A 93 15.97 -9.17 -7.34
CA VAL A 93 15.95 -10.47 -8.02
C VAL A 93 14.54 -10.85 -8.45
N GLY A 94 13.52 -10.60 -7.62
CA GLY A 94 12.13 -10.86 -7.94
C GLY A 94 11.64 -10.06 -9.15
N ASN A 95 11.98 -8.77 -9.26
CA ASN A 95 11.67 -7.96 -10.45
C ASN A 95 12.46 -8.44 -11.68
N LEU A 96 13.74 -8.82 -11.52
CA LEU A 96 14.55 -9.37 -12.60
C LEU A 96 13.95 -10.70 -13.13
N VAL A 97 13.64 -11.62 -12.25
CA VAL A 97 13.02 -12.91 -12.64
C VAL A 97 11.65 -12.68 -13.27
N THR A 98 10.86 -11.73 -12.74
CA THR A 98 9.58 -11.36 -13.37
C THR A 98 9.79 -10.86 -14.80
N SER A 99 10.80 -10.03 -15.07
CA SER A 99 11.06 -9.47 -16.41
C SER A 99 11.40 -10.54 -17.46
N ILE A 100 12.03 -11.62 -17.05
CA ILE A 100 12.44 -12.74 -17.95
C ILE A 100 11.53 -13.98 -17.82
N ALA A 101 10.45 -13.90 -17.03
CA ALA A 101 9.59 -15.02 -16.75
C ALA A 101 8.93 -15.55 -18.03
N PRO A 102 9.07 -16.86 -18.34
CA PRO A 102 8.47 -17.48 -19.52
C PRO A 102 6.98 -17.79 -19.33
N ASN A 103 6.49 -17.83 -18.10
CA ASN A 103 5.12 -18.22 -17.77
C ASN A 103 4.61 -17.52 -16.51
N PHE A 104 3.28 -17.51 -16.38
CA PHE A 104 2.59 -16.86 -15.28
C PHE A 104 2.87 -17.47 -13.89
N PRO A 105 2.95 -18.81 -13.70
CA PRO A 105 3.27 -19.41 -12.40
C PRO A 105 4.61 -18.93 -11.80
N LEU A 106 5.65 -18.77 -12.62
CA LEU A 106 6.94 -18.25 -12.14
C LEU A 106 6.80 -16.81 -11.65
N MET A 107 6.01 -15.98 -12.35
CA MET A 107 5.71 -14.62 -11.88
C MET A 107 4.97 -14.63 -10.54
N LEU A 108 4.02 -15.53 -10.34
CA LEU A 108 3.31 -15.66 -9.07
C LEU A 108 4.25 -16.08 -7.93
N ALA A 109 5.22 -16.97 -8.20
CA ALA A 109 6.23 -17.34 -7.22
C ALA A 109 7.10 -16.13 -6.80
N THR A 110 7.51 -15.28 -7.75
CA THR A 110 8.25 -14.05 -7.42
C THR A 110 7.39 -13.10 -6.58
N ARG A 111 6.08 -13.01 -6.84
CA ARG A 111 5.16 -12.18 -6.06
C ARG A 111 5.05 -12.61 -4.60
N LEU A 112 5.03 -13.92 -4.33
CA LEU A 112 5.06 -14.44 -2.96
C LEU A 112 6.34 -14.03 -2.22
N CYS A 113 7.50 -14.17 -2.85
CA CYS A 113 8.78 -13.80 -2.24
C CYS A 113 8.87 -12.29 -2.00
N MET A 114 8.52 -11.47 -3.01
CA MET A 114 8.57 -10.01 -2.91
C MET A 114 7.55 -9.47 -1.92
N GLY A 115 6.34 -10.02 -1.89
CA GLY A 115 5.31 -9.63 -0.93
C GLY A 115 5.76 -9.91 0.51
N PHE A 116 6.31 -11.10 0.78
CA PHE A 116 6.88 -11.40 2.10
C PHE A 116 7.94 -10.37 2.49
N ALA A 117 8.87 -10.03 1.59
CA ALA A 117 9.89 -9.02 1.83
C ALA A 117 9.29 -7.63 2.11
N SER A 118 8.21 -7.26 1.40
CA SER A 118 7.49 -6.00 1.59
C SER A 118 6.84 -5.91 2.97
N GLY A 119 6.10 -6.94 3.39
CA GLY A 119 5.47 -6.99 4.72
C GLY A 119 6.48 -6.78 5.84
N VAL A 120 7.68 -7.38 5.69
CA VAL A 120 8.83 -7.19 6.56
C VAL A 120 9.29 -5.75 6.59
N PHE A 121 9.51 -5.19 5.42
CA PHE A 121 9.98 -3.81 5.27
C PHE A 121 9.00 -2.83 5.94
N TRP A 122 7.70 -2.98 5.73
CA TRP A 122 6.68 -2.16 6.36
C TRP A 122 6.74 -2.18 7.89
N ALA A 123 7.10 -3.32 8.49
CA ALA A 123 7.20 -3.43 9.94
C ALA A 123 8.41 -2.69 10.54
N ILE A 124 9.48 -2.47 9.78
CA ILE A 124 10.75 -1.95 10.31
C ILE A 124 11.22 -0.63 9.68
N GLY A 125 10.76 -0.28 8.47
CA GLY A 125 11.35 0.80 7.68
C GLY A 125 11.35 2.16 8.38
N VAL A 126 10.21 2.57 8.92
CA VAL A 126 10.08 3.88 9.60
C VAL A 126 10.89 3.92 10.88
N SER A 127 10.82 2.87 11.71
CA SER A 127 11.59 2.82 12.98
C SER A 127 13.10 2.86 12.73
N MET A 128 13.57 2.20 11.66
CA MET A 128 14.98 2.29 11.27
C MET A 128 15.40 3.71 10.92
N ALA A 129 14.60 4.44 10.15
CA ALA A 129 14.90 5.82 9.77
C ALA A 129 14.99 6.74 10.99
N MET A 130 14.07 6.60 11.94
CA MET A 130 14.09 7.37 13.19
C MET A 130 15.35 7.13 14.02
N ARG A 131 15.92 5.93 13.98
CA ARG A 131 17.14 5.56 14.71
C ARG A 131 18.44 6.05 14.07
N LEU A 132 18.42 6.47 12.80
CA LEU A 132 19.57 7.02 12.10
C LEU A 132 19.89 8.45 12.50
N VAL A 133 18.92 9.20 12.98
CA VAL A 133 19.02 10.63 13.32
C VAL A 133 18.99 10.87 14.82
N ALA A 134 19.28 12.10 15.22
CA ALA A 134 19.13 12.53 16.62
C ALA A 134 17.66 12.44 17.08
N PRO A 135 17.37 12.16 18.36
CA PRO A 135 15.98 12.04 18.87
C PRO A 135 15.08 13.23 18.51
N ARG A 136 15.62 14.46 18.51
CA ARG A 136 14.91 15.69 18.11
C ARG A 136 14.47 15.68 16.63
N ASP A 137 15.16 14.96 15.76
CA ASP A 137 14.89 14.89 14.33
C ASP A 137 14.08 13.63 13.93
N ALA A 138 13.79 12.72 14.87
CA ALA A 138 13.13 11.44 14.61
C ALA A 138 11.77 11.62 13.91
N GLY A 139 10.98 12.59 14.34
CA GLY A 139 9.69 12.91 13.71
C GLY A 139 9.84 13.38 12.25
N ARG A 140 10.89 14.18 11.96
CA ARG A 140 11.19 14.63 10.59
C ARG A 140 11.64 13.45 9.70
N ALA A 141 12.45 12.53 10.25
CA ALA A 141 12.87 11.33 9.53
C ALA A 141 11.67 10.43 9.20
N ALA A 142 10.76 10.20 10.16
CA ALA A 142 9.53 9.46 9.93
C ALA A 142 8.66 10.12 8.84
N ALA A 143 8.46 11.43 8.90
CA ALA A 143 7.71 12.18 7.89
C ALA A 143 8.36 12.09 6.50
N THR A 144 9.70 12.15 6.42
CA THR A 144 10.44 11.99 5.16
C THR A 144 10.22 10.61 4.56
N VAL A 145 10.30 9.53 5.35
CA VAL A 145 10.01 8.18 4.86
C VAL A 145 8.56 8.06 4.40
N MET A 146 7.61 8.59 5.18
CA MET A 146 6.18 8.57 4.81
C MET A 146 5.88 9.34 3.52
N SER A 147 6.65 10.40 3.19
CA SER A 147 6.52 11.10 1.91
C SER A 147 6.80 10.20 0.71
N GLY A 148 7.62 9.16 0.86
CA GLY A 148 7.86 8.15 -0.16
C GLY A 148 6.58 7.41 -0.58
N ILE A 149 5.63 7.20 0.34
CA ILE A 149 4.30 6.64 0.03
C ILE A 149 3.55 7.55 -0.94
N SER A 150 3.50 8.86 -0.64
CA SER A 150 2.79 9.83 -1.47
C SER A 150 3.39 9.91 -2.87
N VAL A 151 4.73 9.92 -2.96
CA VAL A 151 5.42 9.91 -4.26
C VAL A 151 5.13 8.63 -5.04
N ALA A 152 5.21 7.47 -4.39
CA ALA A 152 4.92 6.18 -5.03
C ALA A 152 3.46 6.09 -5.50
N ALA A 153 2.51 6.58 -4.71
CA ALA A 153 1.10 6.58 -5.06
C ALA A 153 0.79 7.49 -6.27
N VAL A 154 1.48 8.64 -6.37
CA VAL A 154 1.26 9.60 -7.47
C VAL A 154 1.97 9.15 -8.74
N VAL A 155 3.20 8.66 -8.64
CA VAL A 155 4.08 8.45 -9.79
C VAL A 155 4.22 6.96 -10.13
N GLY A 156 4.12 6.06 -9.15
CA GLY A 156 4.50 4.66 -9.30
C GLY A 156 3.72 3.92 -10.40
N ILE A 157 2.40 3.86 -10.30
CA ILE A 157 1.56 3.19 -11.30
C ILE A 157 1.59 3.91 -12.65
N PRO A 158 1.41 5.26 -12.71
CA PRO A 158 1.50 5.99 -13.96
C PRO A 158 2.84 5.81 -14.69
N LEU A 159 3.95 5.80 -13.96
CA LEU A 159 5.27 5.57 -14.54
C LEU A 159 5.39 4.15 -15.10
N GLY A 160 4.81 3.15 -14.43
CA GLY A 160 4.74 1.78 -14.93
C GLY A 160 3.99 1.70 -16.27
N ILE A 161 2.82 2.33 -16.38
CA ILE A 161 2.03 2.38 -17.61
C ILE A 161 2.76 3.16 -18.70
N PHE A 162 3.38 4.28 -18.35
CA PHE A 162 4.14 5.09 -19.31
C PHE A 162 5.33 4.31 -19.91
N LEU A 163 6.11 3.61 -19.08
CA LEU A 163 7.23 2.80 -19.54
C LEU A 163 6.73 1.62 -20.41
N GLU A 164 5.69 0.94 -19.97
CA GLU A 164 5.10 -0.18 -20.70
C GLU A 164 4.59 0.26 -22.07
N SER A 165 3.90 1.41 -22.17
CA SER A 165 3.39 1.92 -23.44
C SER A 165 4.48 2.35 -24.43
N ARG A 166 5.70 2.57 -23.99
CA ARG A 166 6.86 2.92 -24.82
C ARG A 166 7.78 1.74 -25.14
N THR A 167 7.69 0.69 -24.33
CA THR A 167 8.52 -0.50 -24.46
C THR A 167 7.65 -1.78 -24.38
N ASP A 168 7.65 -2.41 -23.23
CA ASP A 168 6.83 -3.56 -22.86
C ASP A 168 6.86 -3.75 -21.33
N TRP A 169 6.02 -4.64 -20.82
CA TRP A 169 5.96 -4.94 -19.38
C TRP A 169 7.25 -5.59 -18.85
N ARG A 170 7.96 -6.38 -19.69
CA ARG A 170 9.22 -7.04 -19.29
C ARG A 170 10.30 -5.99 -19.04
N THR A 171 10.46 -5.06 -19.96
CA THR A 171 11.39 -3.93 -19.84
C THR A 171 11.03 -3.06 -18.64
N THR A 172 9.75 -2.86 -18.35
CA THR A 172 9.30 -2.12 -17.16
C THR A 172 9.79 -2.79 -15.88
N PHE A 173 9.63 -4.11 -15.72
CA PHE A 173 10.14 -4.84 -14.55
C PHE A 173 11.68 -4.87 -14.50
N LEU A 174 12.35 -4.91 -15.64
CA LEU A 174 13.81 -4.85 -15.71
C LEU A 174 14.34 -3.49 -15.21
N ILE A 175 13.72 -2.38 -15.64
CA ILE A 175 14.05 -1.02 -15.15
C ILE A 175 13.83 -0.95 -13.63
N TRP A 176 12.72 -1.52 -13.13
CA TRP A 176 12.44 -1.56 -11.69
C TRP A 176 13.43 -2.41 -10.90
N SER A 177 13.91 -3.51 -11.49
CA SER A 177 15.01 -4.30 -10.93
C SER A 177 16.28 -3.44 -10.80
N GLY A 178 16.66 -2.74 -11.86
CA GLY A 178 17.81 -1.82 -11.85
C GLY A 178 17.69 -0.71 -10.80
N LEU A 179 16.51 -0.09 -10.69
CA LEU A 179 16.24 0.93 -9.67
C LEU A 179 16.33 0.33 -8.25
N SER A 180 15.77 -0.87 -8.03
CA SER A 180 15.87 -1.57 -6.75
C SER A 180 17.31 -1.90 -6.38
N LEU A 181 18.13 -2.27 -7.36
CA LEU A 181 19.56 -2.49 -7.17
C LEU A 181 20.30 -1.20 -6.77
N LEU A 182 20.01 -0.08 -7.41
CA LEU A 182 20.59 1.22 -7.04
C LEU A 182 20.23 1.59 -5.60
N VAL A 183 18.98 1.36 -5.19
CA VAL A 183 18.53 1.59 -3.81
C VAL A 183 19.22 0.63 -2.84
N LEU A 184 19.40 -0.63 -3.20
CA LEU A 184 20.16 -1.61 -2.41
C LEU A 184 21.61 -1.12 -2.19
N ILE A 185 22.28 -0.67 -3.23
CA ILE A 185 23.63 -0.11 -3.13
C ILE A 185 23.66 1.11 -2.19
N ALA A 186 22.71 2.02 -2.34
CA ALA A 186 22.58 3.20 -1.47
C ALA A 186 22.37 2.80 0.01
N VAL A 187 21.54 1.80 0.30
CA VAL A 187 21.30 1.27 1.65
C VAL A 187 22.60 0.69 2.24
N VAL A 188 23.30 -0.14 1.46
CA VAL A 188 24.57 -0.74 1.90
C VAL A 188 25.64 0.32 2.15
N ALA A 189 25.68 1.39 1.37
CA ALA A 189 26.66 2.46 1.53
C ALA A 189 26.33 3.43 2.68
N ALA A 190 25.05 3.81 2.84
CA ALA A 190 24.66 4.89 3.75
C ALA A 190 24.27 4.42 5.15
N ILE A 191 23.67 3.24 5.30
CA ILE A 191 23.14 2.77 6.59
C ILE A 191 24.23 2.06 7.39
N PRO A 192 24.52 2.52 8.63
CA PRO A 192 25.43 1.83 9.54
C PRO A 192 24.84 0.52 10.06
N SER A 193 25.67 -0.29 10.71
CA SER A 193 25.20 -1.46 11.47
C SER A 193 24.26 -1.01 12.60
N LEU A 194 23.02 -1.52 12.58
CA LEU A 194 22.01 -1.23 13.59
C LEU A 194 21.59 -2.53 14.28
N PRO A 195 21.79 -2.66 15.61
CA PRO A 195 21.34 -3.83 16.35
C PRO A 195 19.79 -3.92 16.32
N SER A 196 19.29 -5.12 16.52
CA SER A 196 17.83 -5.36 16.58
C SER A 196 17.20 -4.76 17.85
N ASP A 197 15.92 -4.38 17.75
CA ASP A 197 15.12 -3.94 18.91
C ASP A 197 14.34 -5.09 19.52
N ASN A 198 13.86 -4.88 20.77
CA ASN A 198 12.91 -5.78 21.42
C ASN A 198 11.57 -5.69 20.68
N ALA A 199 11.10 -6.83 20.18
CA ALA A 199 9.83 -6.91 19.48
C ALA A 199 8.70 -7.35 20.43
N VAL A 200 7.49 -6.85 20.20
CA VAL A 200 6.26 -7.27 20.91
C VAL A 200 5.96 -8.74 20.60
N PRO A 201 5.60 -9.59 21.57
CA PRO A 201 5.26 -10.98 21.30
C PRO A 201 4.05 -11.12 20.35
N VAL A 202 4.18 -11.95 19.32
CA VAL A 202 3.13 -12.19 18.32
C VAL A 202 1.79 -12.59 18.97
N ARG A 203 1.84 -13.39 20.05
CA ARG A 203 0.64 -13.80 20.78
C ARG A 203 -0.16 -12.62 21.33
N GLU A 204 0.51 -11.56 21.78
CA GLU A 204 -0.17 -10.36 22.30
C GLU A 204 -0.89 -9.60 21.20
N VAL A 205 -0.30 -9.51 20.00
CA VAL A 205 -0.92 -8.87 18.83
C VAL A 205 -2.24 -9.55 18.48
N PHE A 206 -2.28 -10.88 18.38
CA PHE A 206 -3.48 -11.63 18.04
C PHE A 206 -4.54 -11.70 19.15
N ALA A 207 -4.16 -11.48 20.41
CA ALA A 207 -5.10 -11.44 21.53
C ALA A 207 -5.89 -10.10 21.59
N LEU A 208 -5.36 -9.02 21.01
CA LEU A 208 -5.97 -7.68 21.09
C LEU A 208 -7.41 -7.61 20.57
N PRO A 209 -7.76 -8.08 19.35
CA PRO A 209 -9.12 -7.95 18.84
C PRO A 209 -10.13 -8.81 19.60
N VAL A 210 -9.69 -9.86 20.29
CA VAL A 210 -10.56 -10.68 21.15
C VAL A 210 -10.93 -9.91 22.41
N ARG A 211 -9.99 -9.19 22.99
CA ARG A 211 -10.15 -8.46 24.25
C ARG A 211 -10.69 -7.05 24.10
N ASN A 212 -10.47 -6.41 22.93
CA ASN A 212 -10.84 -5.04 22.67
C ASN A 212 -11.91 -4.96 21.56
N VAL A 213 -13.17 -4.78 21.96
CA VAL A 213 -14.32 -4.67 21.04
C VAL A 213 -14.21 -3.42 20.13
N ARG A 214 -13.69 -2.30 20.66
CA ARG A 214 -13.52 -1.07 19.86
C ARG A 214 -12.53 -1.30 18.73
N LEU A 215 -11.39 -1.92 19.01
CA LEU A 215 -10.37 -2.25 18.01
C LEU A 215 -10.95 -3.23 16.97
N ARG A 216 -11.69 -4.26 17.40
CA ARG A 216 -12.33 -5.21 16.49
C ARG A 216 -13.30 -4.53 15.51
N ILE A 217 -14.11 -3.59 15.99
CA ILE A 217 -15.02 -2.79 15.14
C ILE A 217 -14.22 -1.98 14.12
N VAL A 218 -13.17 -1.27 14.56
CA VAL A 218 -12.30 -0.51 13.65
C VAL A 218 -11.67 -1.42 12.60
N MET A 219 -11.18 -2.61 13.00
CA MET A 219 -10.61 -3.57 12.03
C MET A 219 -11.64 -4.01 10.99
N VAL A 220 -12.86 -4.34 11.38
CA VAL A 220 -13.93 -4.72 10.43
C VAL A 220 -14.26 -3.59 9.46
N MET A 221 -14.37 -2.34 9.96
CA MET A 221 -14.58 -1.17 9.11
C MET A 221 -13.47 -1.00 8.08
N VAL A 222 -12.22 -1.08 8.53
CA VAL A 222 -11.03 -0.95 7.67
C VAL A 222 -10.97 -2.10 6.67
N MET A 223 -11.18 -3.34 7.10
CA MET A 223 -11.15 -4.51 6.21
C MET A 223 -12.19 -4.39 5.10
N LEU A 224 -13.43 -4.09 5.42
CA LEU A 224 -14.50 -3.92 4.41
C LEU A 224 -14.17 -2.79 3.42
N PHE A 225 -13.71 -1.65 3.93
CA PHE A 225 -13.34 -0.52 3.08
C PHE A 225 -12.18 -0.85 2.14
N VAL A 226 -11.10 -1.41 2.68
CA VAL A 226 -9.88 -1.73 1.93
C VAL A 226 -10.16 -2.81 0.88
N LEU A 227 -10.93 -3.84 1.24
CA LEU A 227 -11.32 -4.92 0.36
C LEU A 227 -12.14 -4.40 -0.84
N GLY A 228 -13.12 -3.53 -0.60
CA GLY A 228 -13.91 -2.91 -1.66
C GLY A 228 -13.11 -1.94 -2.52
N HIS A 229 -12.33 -1.07 -1.89
CA HIS A 229 -11.49 -0.09 -2.57
C HIS A 229 -10.45 -0.74 -3.48
N PHE A 230 -9.62 -1.64 -2.95
CA PHE A 230 -8.56 -2.28 -3.73
C PHE A 230 -9.09 -3.35 -4.69
N GLY A 231 -10.24 -3.97 -4.40
CA GLY A 231 -10.94 -4.78 -5.39
C GLY A 231 -11.24 -3.98 -6.65
N ALA A 232 -11.88 -2.82 -6.52
CA ALA A 232 -12.16 -1.94 -7.65
C ALA A 232 -10.88 -1.36 -8.27
N TYR A 233 -9.94 -0.89 -7.45
CA TYR A 233 -8.74 -0.22 -7.93
C TYR A 233 -7.79 -1.14 -8.70
N THR A 234 -7.70 -2.41 -8.33
CA THR A 234 -6.87 -3.40 -9.04
C THR A 234 -7.27 -3.51 -10.51
N PHE A 235 -8.55 -3.38 -10.82
CA PHE A 235 -9.08 -3.52 -12.17
C PHE A 235 -9.43 -2.19 -12.84
N VAL A 236 -8.95 -1.06 -12.30
CA VAL A 236 -9.27 0.29 -12.83
C VAL A 236 -8.78 0.48 -14.26
N ARG A 237 -7.58 -0.04 -14.62
CA ARG A 237 -7.06 0.04 -16.00
C ARG A 237 -7.93 -0.76 -16.98
N PRO A 238 -8.19 -2.06 -16.79
CA PRO A 238 -9.09 -2.82 -17.64
C PRO A 238 -10.48 -2.20 -17.77
N TYR A 239 -11.01 -1.63 -16.68
CA TYR A 239 -12.29 -0.91 -16.71
C TYR A 239 -12.25 0.32 -17.64
N LEU A 240 -11.22 1.16 -17.52
CA LEU A 240 -11.08 2.35 -18.35
C LEU A 240 -10.86 2.00 -19.84
N GLU A 241 -10.13 0.93 -20.14
CA GLU A 241 -9.89 0.43 -21.49
C GLU A 241 -11.18 -0.11 -22.12
N GLY A 242 -11.97 -0.91 -21.37
CA GLY A 242 -13.19 -1.54 -21.86
C GLY A 242 -14.32 -0.53 -22.16
N GLU A 243 -14.55 0.43 -21.28
CA GLU A 243 -15.66 1.38 -21.38
C GLU A 243 -15.44 2.54 -22.37
N SER A 244 -14.20 2.89 -22.69
CA SER A 244 -13.93 4.09 -23.47
C SER A 244 -12.85 3.96 -24.53
N SER A 245 -12.31 2.76 -24.74
CA SER A 245 -11.12 2.57 -25.59
C SER A 245 -10.01 3.57 -25.23
N ALA A 246 -9.83 3.81 -23.93
CA ALA A 246 -8.97 4.84 -23.40
C ALA A 246 -7.52 4.58 -23.79
N SER A 247 -6.83 5.58 -24.32
CA SER A 247 -5.42 5.45 -24.66
C SER A 247 -4.55 5.28 -23.41
N PRO A 248 -3.40 4.60 -23.50
CA PRO A 248 -2.45 4.49 -22.37
C PRO A 248 -2.04 5.85 -21.80
N ALA A 249 -1.92 6.87 -22.66
CA ALA A 249 -1.60 8.24 -22.23
C ALA A 249 -2.72 8.86 -21.37
N PHE A 250 -3.98 8.65 -21.74
CA PHE A 250 -5.12 9.10 -20.93
C PHE A 250 -5.15 8.36 -19.57
N ILE A 251 -4.98 7.05 -19.57
CA ILE A 251 -4.98 6.24 -18.34
C ILE A 251 -3.85 6.68 -17.41
N THR A 252 -2.64 6.90 -17.94
CA THR A 252 -1.51 7.43 -17.19
C THR A 252 -1.86 8.76 -16.53
N ALA A 253 -2.40 9.74 -17.29
CA ALA A 253 -2.77 11.04 -16.76
C ALA A 253 -3.90 10.95 -15.72
N ALA A 254 -4.91 10.12 -15.97
CA ALA A 254 -6.04 9.94 -15.08
C ALA A 254 -5.61 9.30 -13.72
N LEU A 255 -4.72 8.31 -13.75
CA LEU A 255 -4.18 7.68 -12.52
C LEU A 255 -3.16 8.59 -11.81
N MET A 256 -2.42 9.44 -12.52
CA MET A 256 -1.64 10.52 -11.89
C MET A 256 -2.55 11.50 -11.14
N ALA A 257 -3.65 11.91 -11.77
CA ALA A 257 -4.63 12.79 -11.14
C ALA A 257 -5.25 12.13 -9.88
N TYR A 258 -5.60 10.84 -9.97
CA TYR A 258 -6.06 10.05 -8.82
C TYR A 258 -5.03 10.03 -7.68
N GLY A 259 -3.76 9.72 -7.99
CA GLY A 259 -2.69 9.67 -6.99
C GLY A 259 -2.42 11.04 -6.34
N ALA A 260 -2.35 12.11 -7.15
CA ALA A 260 -2.20 13.48 -6.66
C ALA A 260 -3.38 13.91 -5.77
N ALA A 261 -4.60 13.55 -6.18
CA ALA A 261 -5.81 13.76 -5.40
C ALA A 261 -5.77 12.98 -4.07
N GLY A 262 -5.22 11.76 -4.07
CA GLY A 262 -5.00 10.96 -2.84
C GLY A 262 -4.04 11.65 -1.87
N ALA A 263 -2.94 12.21 -2.37
CA ALA A 263 -2.02 12.99 -1.56
C ALA A 263 -2.70 14.26 -0.98
N LEU A 264 -3.50 14.96 -1.78
CA LEU A 264 -4.32 16.08 -1.32
C LEU A 264 -5.34 15.62 -0.25
N GLY A 265 -5.97 14.46 -0.47
CA GLY A 265 -6.90 13.84 0.47
C GLY A 265 -6.26 13.55 1.82
N ASN A 266 -5.00 13.09 1.85
CA ASN A 266 -4.24 12.94 3.10
C ASN A 266 -4.05 14.28 3.83
N PHE A 267 -3.78 15.35 3.11
CA PHE A 267 -3.67 16.70 3.68
C PHE A 267 -4.99 17.18 4.27
N ILE A 268 -6.09 17.01 3.56
CA ILE A 268 -7.44 17.31 4.02
C ILE A 268 -7.76 16.44 5.24
N GLY A 269 -7.45 15.15 5.17
CA GLY A 269 -7.59 14.19 6.26
C GLY A 269 -6.91 14.63 7.54
N GLY A 270 -5.72 15.26 7.45
CA GLY A 270 -5.01 15.82 8.59
C GLY A 270 -5.83 16.87 9.36
N ARG A 271 -6.63 17.67 8.68
CA ARG A 271 -7.58 18.60 9.33
C ARG A 271 -8.83 17.89 9.84
N VAL A 272 -9.32 16.92 9.09
CA VAL A 272 -10.55 16.19 9.44
C VAL A 272 -10.36 15.33 10.69
N VAL A 273 -9.21 14.70 10.89
CA VAL A 273 -8.95 13.86 12.08
C VAL A 273 -8.90 14.68 13.38
N THR A 274 -8.46 15.94 13.33
CA THR A 274 -8.49 16.82 14.50
C THR A 274 -9.92 17.21 14.89
N TRP A 275 -10.85 17.16 13.94
CA TRP A 275 -12.24 17.50 14.15
C TRP A 275 -13.06 16.27 14.58
N ASN A 276 -13.11 15.23 13.73
CA ASN A 276 -13.75 13.97 14.05
C ASN A 276 -13.30 12.86 13.06
N PRO A 277 -12.38 11.97 13.43
CA PRO A 277 -11.86 10.95 12.52
C PRO A 277 -12.92 9.97 12.02
N ARG A 278 -13.97 9.73 12.83
CA ARG A 278 -15.08 8.87 12.45
C ARG A 278 -15.96 9.49 11.36
N ARG A 279 -16.32 10.78 11.51
CA ARG A 279 -17.04 11.50 10.44
C ARG A 279 -16.20 11.57 9.18
N GLY A 280 -14.89 11.75 9.31
CA GLY A 280 -13.96 11.70 8.18
C GLY A 280 -13.99 10.36 7.46
N PHE A 281 -13.99 9.26 8.20
CA PHE A 281 -14.12 7.91 7.63
C PHE A 281 -15.47 7.71 6.92
N VAL A 282 -16.57 8.19 7.50
CA VAL A 282 -17.91 8.16 6.88
C VAL A 282 -17.90 8.96 5.57
N LEU A 283 -17.47 10.22 5.60
CA LEU A 283 -17.45 11.09 4.42
C LEU A 283 -16.55 10.51 3.30
N GLY A 284 -15.37 10.04 3.66
CA GLY A 284 -14.46 9.44 2.69
C GLY A 284 -15.00 8.13 2.11
N SER A 285 -15.61 7.26 2.92
CA SER A 285 -16.22 6.02 2.42
C SER A 285 -17.42 6.31 1.50
N THR A 286 -18.25 7.31 1.86
CA THR A 286 -19.32 7.79 0.98
C THR A 286 -18.78 8.35 -0.34
N GLY A 287 -17.69 9.14 -0.26
CA GLY A 287 -17.05 9.69 -1.45
C GLY A 287 -16.48 8.62 -2.38
N VAL A 288 -15.87 7.56 -1.84
CA VAL A 288 -15.41 6.42 -2.65
C VAL A 288 -16.58 5.69 -3.28
N ALA A 289 -17.61 5.31 -2.52
CA ALA A 289 -18.79 4.62 -3.05
C ALA A 289 -19.50 5.45 -4.13
N ALA A 290 -19.69 6.75 -3.89
CA ALA A 290 -20.28 7.67 -4.86
C ALA A 290 -19.43 7.81 -6.13
N SER A 291 -18.09 7.90 -6.00
CA SER A 291 -17.18 7.99 -7.15
C SER A 291 -17.28 6.75 -8.03
N LEU A 292 -17.30 5.55 -7.43
CA LEU A 292 -17.44 4.29 -8.17
C LEU A 292 -18.79 4.21 -8.90
N LEU A 293 -19.89 4.62 -8.23
CA LEU A 293 -21.21 4.65 -8.83
C LEU A 293 -21.27 5.67 -9.99
N LEU A 294 -20.76 6.88 -9.76
CA LEU A 294 -20.73 7.93 -10.80
C LEU A 294 -19.80 7.55 -11.95
N LEU A 295 -18.74 6.79 -11.70
CA LEU A 295 -17.83 6.30 -12.74
C LEU A 295 -18.57 5.34 -13.68
N LEU A 296 -19.44 4.46 -13.16
CA LEU A 296 -20.33 3.61 -13.97
C LEU A 296 -21.32 4.43 -14.81
N LEU A 297 -21.76 5.58 -14.31
CA LEU A 297 -22.71 6.47 -14.98
C LEU A 297 -22.04 7.49 -15.93
N ALA A 298 -20.70 7.65 -15.84
CA ALA A 298 -19.96 8.64 -16.61
C ALA A 298 -19.94 8.36 -18.14
N GLY A 299 -20.32 7.15 -18.55
CA GLY A 299 -20.32 6.73 -19.96
C GLY A 299 -18.95 6.91 -20.61
N HIS A 300 -18.94 7.43 -21.84
CA HIS A 300 -17.70 7.62 -22.61
C HIS A 300 -16.98 8.96 -22.34
N SER A 301 -17.49 9.82 -21.44
CA SER A 301 -16.88 11.12 -21.16
C SER A 301 -15.53 11.03 -20.44
N PRO A 302 -14.39 11.37 -21.09
CA PRO A 302 -13.09 11.33 -20.45
C PRO A 302 -12.99 12.30 -19.27
N VAL A 303 -13.57 13.48 -19.40
CA VAL A 303 -13.54 14.54 -18.36
C VAL A 303 -14.29 14.06 -17.11
N ALA A 304 -15.48 13.47 -17.28
CA ALA A 304 -16.24 12.93 -16.16
C ALA A 304 -15.45 11.84 -15.45
N LYS A 305 -14.79 10.92 -16.18
CA LYS A 305 -13.95 9.86 -15.58
C LYS A 305 -12.80 10.42 -14.75
N VAL A 306 -12.09 11.45 -15.23
CA VAL A 306 -11.02 12.10 -14.48
C VAL A 306 -11.57 12.76 -13.21
N ILE A 307 -12.69 13.48 -13.28
CA ILE A 307 -13.32 14.11 -12.11
C ILE A 307 -13.69 13.04 -11.05
N MET A 308 -14.26 11.90 -11.48
CA MET A 308 -14.63 10.82 -10.56
C MET A 308 -13.39 10.14 -9.95
N LEU A 309 -12.32 9.97 -10.71
CA LEU A 309 -11.06 9.45 -10.20
C LEU A 309 -10.39 10.43 -9.20
N VAL A 310 -10.47 11.73 -9.42
CA VAL A 310 -10.00 12.76 -8.49
C VAL A 310 -10.82 12.72 -7.19
N LEU A 311 -12.15 12.61 -7.29
CA LEU A 311 -13.01 12.45 -6.12
C LEU A 311 -12.70 11.15 -5.36
N TRP A 312 -12.50 10.05 -6.07
CA TRP A 312 -12.11 8.77 -5.50
C TRP A 312 -10.76 8.86 -4.75
N GLY A 313 -9.72 9.38 -5.40
CA GLY A 313 -8.40 9.55 -4.80
C GLY A 313 -8.43 10.42 -3.55
N THR A 314 -9.07 11.61 -3.64
CA THR A 314 -9.21 12.51 -2.47
C THR A 314 -9.92 11.83 -1.31
N SER A 315 -11.02 11.15 -1.57
CA SER A 315 -11.81 10.42 -0.56
C SER A 315 -11.02 9.29 0.08
N PHE A 316 -10.26 8.53 -0.71
CA PHE A 316 -9.36 7.49 -0.23
C PHE A 316 -8.27 8.06 0.69
N GLY A 317 -7.63 9.16 0.30
CA GLY A 317 -6.60 9.82 1.12
C GLY A 317 -7.13 10.24 2.49
N VAL A 318 -8.35 10.79 2.56
CA VAL A 318 -9.00 11.13 3.83
C VAL A 318 -9.20 9.90 4.71
N VAL A 319 -9.72 8.79 4.13
CA VAL A 319 -9.97 7.55 4.89
C VAL A 319 -8.68 6.96 5.44
N GLN A 320 -7.59 7.01 4.68
CA GLN A 320 -6.29 6.48 5.10
C GLN A 320 -5.80 7.07 6.42
N LEU A 321 -5.93 8.35 6.61
CA LEU A 321 -5.50 9.00 7.85
C LEU A 321 -6.52 8.78 8.99
N CYS A 322 -7.81 8.82 8.66
CA CYS A 322 -8.87 8.58 9.64
C CYS A 322 -8.78 7.17 10.25
N GLN A 323 -8.50 6.13 9.44
CA GLN A 323 -8.40 4.76 9.93
C GLN A 323 -7.21 4.55 10.88
N VAL A 324 -6.06 5.18 10.63
CA VAL A 324 -4.90 5.15 11.54
C VAL A 324 -5.25 5.80 12.88
N THR A 325 -5.88 6.97 12.84
CA THR A 325 -6.30 7.72 14.05
C THR A 325 -7.37 6.94 14.84
N LEU A 326 -8.32 6.28 14.17
CA LEU A 326 -9.32 5.43 14.83
C LEU A 326 -8.68 4.20 15.48
N THR A 327 -7.68 3.60 14.84
CA THR A 327 -6.91 2.48 15.42
C THR A 327 -6.17 2.91 16.67
N GLN A 328 -5.52 4.08 16.63
CA GLN A 328 -4.84 4.67 17.80
C GLN A 328 -5.81 4.96 18.94
N ALA A 329 -6.96 5.55 18.65
CA ALA A 329 -7.98 5.86 19.66
C ALA A 329 -8.61 4.59 20.27
N ALA A 330 -8.67 3.50 19.51
CA ALA A 330 -9.21 2.22 20.00
C ALA A 330 -8.23 1.45 20.91
N ALA A 331 -6.94 1.67 20.77
CA ALA A 331 -5.91 0.95 21.53
C ALA A 331 -4.69 1.84 21.85
N PRO A 332 -4.85 2.92 22.64
CA PRO A 332 -3.80 3.89 22.90
C PRO A 332 -2.59 3.27 23.63
N ASP A 333 -2.83 2.39 24.60
CA ASP A 333 -1.78 1.77 25.43
C ASP A 333 -1.01 0.65 24.68
N THR A 334 -1.57 0.13 23.58
CA THR A 334 -1.01 -0.96 22.78
C THR A 334 -0.96 -0.59 21.30
N PHE A 335 -0.71 0.67 20.99
CA PHE A 335 -0.80 1.22 19.65
C PHE A 335 0.09 0.49 18.62
N GLU A 336 1.34 0.16 18.97
CA GLU A 336 2.24 -0.56 18.06
C GLU A 336 1.69 -1.94 17.66
N ALA A 337 1.16 -2.67 18.64
CA ALA A 337 0.55 -3.98 18.39
C ALA A 337 -0.75 -3.85 17.57
N ALA A 338 -1.57 -2.83 17.85
CA ALA A 338 -2.77 -2.55 17.08
C ALA A 338 -2.46 -2.15 15.64
N MET A 339 -1.39 -1.36 15.41
CA MET A 339 -0.94 -0.99 14.07
C MET A 339 -0.35 -2.16 13.30
N SER A 340 0.37 -3.07 13.95
CA SER A 340 0.83 -4.32 13.32
C SER A 340 -0.36 -5.17 12.84
N LEU A 341 -1.39 -5.30 13.68
CA LEU A 341 -2.63 -5.99 13.32
C LEU A 341 -3.36 -5.27 12.18
N ASN A 342 -3.44 -3.94 12.24
CA ASN A 342 -4.03 -3.13 11.18
C ASN A 342 -3.31 -3.33 9.84
N THR A 343 -1.99 -3.33 9.82
CA THR A 343 -1.17 -3.57 8.62
C THR A 343 -1.42 -4.96 8.05
N MET A 344 -1.48 -5.98 8.90
CA MET A 344 -1.80 -7.35 8.48
C MET A 344 -3.21 -7.44 7.88
N ALA A 345 -4.21 -6.88 8.57
CA ALA A 345 -5.59 -6.85 8.11
C ALA A 345 -5.74 -6.07 6.78
N TYR A 346 -5.02 -4.96 6.66
CA TYR A 346 -4.99 -4.13 5.45
C TYR A 346 -4.44 -4.91 4.25
N ASN A 347 -3.27 -5.52 4.36
CA ASN A 347 -2.66 -6.33 3.29
C ASN A 347 -3.51 -7.54 2.92
N THR A 348 -4.09 -8.23 3.90
CA THR A 348 -5.02 -9.34 3.67
C THR A 348 -6.26 -8.85 2.91
N SER A 349 -6.77 -7.67 3.23
CA SER A 349 -7.93 -7.08 2.54
C SER A 349 -7.61 -6.64 1.12
N ILE A 350 -6.41 -6.10 0.85
CA ILE A 350 -5.94 -5.85 -0.53
C ILE A 350 -5.98 -7.16 -1.33
N ALA A 351 -5.40 -8.20 -0.77
CA ALA A 351 -5.28 -9.50 -1.41
C ALA A 351 -6.64 -10.14 -1.72
N LEU A 352 -7.51 -10.20 -0.72
CA LEU A 352 -8.87 -10.74 -0.86
C LEU A 352 -9.72 -9.88 -1.80
N GLY A 353 -9.54 -8.54 -1.75
CA GLY A 353 -10.21 -7.62 -2.66
C GLY A 353 -9.85 -7.89 -4.11
N ALA A 354 -8.55 -8.01 -4.42
CA ALA A 354 -8.09 -8.33 -5.76
C ALA A 354 -8.56 -9.73 -6.21
N LEU A 355 -8.54 -10.72 -5.30
CA LEU A 355 -8.99 -12.09 -5.59
C LEU A 355 -10.48 -12.13 -5.96
N PHE A 356 -11.35 -11.63 -5.08
CA PHE A 356 -12.80 -11.67 -5.31
C PHE A 356 -13.20 -10.80 -6.50
N ALA A 357 -12.64 -9.59 -6.61
CA ALA A 357 -12.89 -8.75 -7.78
C ALA A 357 -12.44 -9.41 -9.09
N GLY A 358 -11.32 -10.16 -9.08
CA GLY A 358 -10.85 -10.94 -10.21
C GLY A 358 -11.86 -12.03 -10.63
N LEU A 359 -12.41 -12.75 -9.66
CA LEU A 359 -13.48 -13.73 -9.94
C LEU A 359 -14.71 -13.08 -10.57
N PHE A 360 -15.12 -11.90 -10.09
CA PHE A 360 -16.21 -11.16 -10.70
C PHE A 360 -15.84 -10.68 -12.11
N ALA A 361 -14.64 -10.17 -12.32
CA ALA A 361 -14.17 -9.70 -13.63
C ALA A 361 -14.23 -10.81 -14.68
N ASP A 362 -13.77 -12.01 -14.35
CA ASP A 362 -13.71 -13.14 -15.29
C ASP A 362 -15.08 -13.78 -15.57
N HIS A 363 -16.01 -13.80 -14.61
CA HIS A 363 -17.31 -14.48 -14.76
C HIS A 363 -18.44 -13.55 -15.18
N THR A 364 -18.39 -12.27 -14.78
CA THR A 364 -19.50 -11.31 -14.98
C THR A 364 -19.08 -10.03 -15.68
N GLY A 365 -17.79 -9.93 -16.04
CA GLY A 365 -17.22 -8.77 -16.73
C GLY A 365 -16.65 -7.71 -15.79
N VAL A 366 -15.76 -6.88 -16.32
CA VAL A 366 -14.96 -5.92 -15.53
C VAL A 366 -15.82 -4.86 -14.82
N ASN A 367 -16.99 -4.52 -15.36
CA ASN A 367 -17.89 -3.56 -14.72
C ASN A 367 -18.42 -4.05 -13.35
N SER A 368 -18.55 -5.37 -13.17
CA SER A 368 -18.99 -5.96 -11.90
C SER A 368 -18.07 -5.67 -10.74
N VAL A 369 -16.79 -5.42 -11.02
CA VAL A 369 -15.79 -5.05 -10.02
C VAL A 369 -16.13 -3.70 -9.35
N MET A 370 -16.71 -2.77 -10.09
CA MET A 370 -17.15 -1.49 -9.53
C MET A 370 -18.34 -1.69 -8.58
N TYR A 371 -19.32 -2.55 -8.92
CA TYR A 371 -20.42 -2.90 -8.02
C TYR A 371 -19.93 -3.60 -6.75
N PHE A 372 -18.94 -4.49 -6.87
CA PHE A 372 -18.27 -5.11 -5.72
C PHE A 372 -17.64 -4.05 -4.79
N GLY A 373 -16.91 -3.08 -5.37
CA GLY A 373 -16.33 -1.97 -4.63
C GLY A 373 -17.37 -1.10 -3.92
N ILE A 374 -18.47 -0.75 -4.61
CA ILE A 374 -19.60 0.02 -4.04
C ILE A 374 -20.23 -0.73 -2.87
N ALA A 375 -20.53 -2.03 -3.03
CA ALA A 375 -21.19 -2.83 -2.00
C ALA A 375 -20.36 -2.87 -0.71
N LEU A 376 -19.06 -3.12 -0.80
CA LEU A 376 -18.19 -3.26 0.37
C LEU A 376 -17.84 -1.91 1.02
N THR A 377 -17.60 -0.86 0.24
CA THR A 377 -17.38 0.48 0.81
C THR A 377 -18.65 1.02 1.47
N THR A 378 -19.83 0.70 0.93
CA THR A 378 -21.11 1.00 1.56
C THR A 378 -21.32 0.16 2.83
N ALA A 379 -20.95 -1.12 2.84
CA ALA A 379 -20.99 -1.95 4.04
C ALA A 379 -20.08 -1.38 5.15
N ALA A 380 -18.87 -0.94 4.81
CA ALA A 380 -17.97 -0.25 5.75
C ALA A 380 -18.61 1.02 6.33
N LEU A 381 -19.27 1.83 5.49
CA LEU A 381 -20.04 3.01 5.90
C LEU A 381 -21.14 2.64 6.88
N LEU A 382 -21.96 1.63 6.55
CA LEU A 382 -23.08 1.20 7.40
C LEU A 382 -22.61 0.67 8.76
N VAL A 383 -21.53 -0.14 8.79
CA VAL A 383 -20.92 -0.61 10.04
C VAL A 383 -20.42 0.58 10.86
N THR A 384 -19.82 1.58 10.22
CA THR A 384 -19.36 2.80 10.89
C THR A 384 -20.52 3.55 11.52
N LEU A 385 -21.62 3.72 10.83
CA LEU A 385 -22.81 4.42 11.34
C LEU A 385 -23.50 3.63 12.47
N ALA A 386 -23.70 2.32 12.28
CA ALA A 386 -24.38 1.46 13.26
C ALA A 386 -23.62 1.35 14.59
N THR A 387 -22.30 1.45 14.57
CA THR A 387 -21.45 1.32 15.76
C THR A 387 -21.12 2.66 16.43
N ALA A 388 -21.77 3.78 16.01
CA ALA A 388 -21.49 5.13 16.51
C ALA A 388 -21.51 5.23 18.03
N ARG A 389 -22.43 4.56 18.71
CA ARG A 389 -22.59 4.60 20.17
C ARG A 389 -21.61 3.70 20.95
N ARG A 390 -20.86 2.83 20.28
CA ARG A 390 -19.96 1.86 20.93
C ARG A 390 -18.48 2.22 20.86
N THR A 391 -18.14 3.26 20.09
CA THR A 391 -16.74 3.68 19.87
C THR A 391 -16.46 5.10 20.37
N THR A 392 -17.45 5.86 20.83
CA THR A 392 -17.32 7.01 21.71
C THR A 392 -17.23 6.56 23.16
#